data_ba59b32bbab8d08035b9fa0bab8be37e
#
_entry.id   ba59b32bbab8d08035b9fa0bab8be37e
#
_cell.length_a   1.000
_cell.length_b   1.000
_cell.length_c   1.000
_cell.angle_alpha   90.00
_cell.angle_beta   90.00
_cell.angle_gamma   90.00
#
_symmetry.space_group_name_H-M   'P 1'
#
loop_
_entity.id
_entity.type
_entity.pdbx_description
1 polymer ?
#
loop_
_entity_poly.entity_id
_entity_poly.type
_entity_poly.pdbx_seq_one_letter_code
_entity_poly.pdbx_strand_id
1 'polypeptide(L)' 'MSYATKEFLKRIDVSEATLRRWIAEGNRIPQLATAKRDWRGWRIWGEEHVKAVLEYKKQKMDGK' A
#
# COMPACT_ATOMS: atom_id res chain seq x y z
N MET A 1 12.38 -1.76 -7.89
CA MET A 1 12.18 -3.01 -7.20
C MET A 1 10.74 -3.25 -6.86
N SER A 2 10.30 -4.49 -6.89
CA SER A 2 8.90 -4.78 -6.61
C SER A 2 8.80 -5.72 -5.42
N TYR A 3 7.65 -5.67 -4.76
CA TYR A 3 7.41 -6.45 -3.56
C TYR A 3 6.10 -7.22 -3.68
N ALA A 4 6.09 -8.44 -3.17
CA ALA A 4 4.83 -9.15 -3.00
C ALA A 4 4.06 -8.49 -1.84
N THR A 5 2.77 -8.80 -1.75
CA THR A 5 1.93 -8.18 -0.73
C THR A 5 2.49 -8.40 0.68
N LYS A 6 2.96 -9.59 0.97
CA LYS A 6 3.51 -9.89 2.28
C LYS A 6 4.70 -9.00 2.60
N GLU A 7 5.61 -8.88 1.65
CA GLU A 7 6.79 -8.05 1.84
C GLU A 7 6.40 -6.59 1.94
N PHE A 8 5.45 -6.17 1.13
CA PHE A 8 4.95 -4.80 1.15
C PHE A 8 4.38 -4.46 2.53
N LEU A 9 3.58 -5.37 3.09
CA LEU A 9 3.00 -5.13 4.42
C LEU A 9 4.07 -4.98 5.49
N LYS A 10 5.13 -5.77 5.38
CA LYS A 10 6.22 -5.64 6.34
C LYS A 10 6.88 -4.28 6.26
N ARG A 11 7.06 -3.79 5.05
CA ARG A 11 7.76 -2.51 4.85
C ARG A 11 6.93 -1.34 5.32
N ILE A 12 5.61 -1.42 5.20
CA ILE A 12 4.75 -0.32 5.61
C ILE A 12 4.21 -0.51 7.02
N ASP A 13 4.48 -1.65 7.64
CA ASP A 13 4.07 -1.92 9.01
C ASP A 13 2.57 -1.74 9.20
N VAL A 14 1.80 -2.38 8.32
CA VAL A 14 0.34 -2.29 8.31
C VAL A 14 -0.22 -3.70 8.17
N SER A 15 -1.36 -3.96 8.79
CA SER A 15 -1.99 -5.26 8.67
C SER A 15 -2.66 -5.41 7.31
N GLU A 16 -2.87 -6.66 6.91
CA GLU A 16 -3.52 -6.93 5.64
C GLU A 16 -4.94 -6.36 5.62
N ALA A 17 -5.63 -6.46 6.73
CA ALA A 17 -7.01 -5.95 6.80
C ALA A 17 -7.03 -4.45 6.56
N THR A 18 -6.09 -3.72 7.14
CA THR A 18 -6.03 -2.29 6.95
C THR A 18 -5.72 -1.95 5.49
N LEU A 19 -4.79 -2.67 4.89
CA LEU A 19 -4.45 -2.42 3.50
C LEU A 19 -5.65 -2.68 2.59
N ARG A 20 -6.37 -3.76 2.84
CA ARG A 20 -7.55 -4.07 2.05
C ARG A 20 -8.60 -2.97 2.15
N ARG A 21 -8.78 -2.44 3.35
CA ARG A 21 -9.74 -1.36 3.56
C ARG A 21 -9.34 -0.13 2.75
N TRP A 22 -8.08 0.24 2.79
CA TRP A 22 -7.61 1.40 2.04
C TRP A 22 -7.82 1.22 0.55
N ILE A 23 -7.56 0.02 0.04
CA ILE A 23 -7.77 -0.26 -1.38
C ILE A 23 -9.26 -0.17 -1.72
N ALA A 24 -10.10 -0.73 -0.87
CA ALA A 24 -11.53 -0.74 -1.13
C ALA A 24 -12.12 0.66 -1.13
N GLU A 25 -11.62 1.53 -0.27
CA GLU A 25 -12.10 2.90 -0.21
C GLU A 25 -11.64 3.72 -1.41
N GLY A 26 -10.48 3.37 -1.95
CA GLY A 26 -10.08 3.89 -3.25
C GLY A 26 -9.53 5.31 -3.27
N ASN A 27 -9.91 6.14 -2.34
CA ASN A 27 -9.50 7.54 -2.38
C ASN A 27 -8.58 7.95 -1.26
N ARG A 28 -8.21 7.02 -0.39
CA ARG A 28 -7.30 7.35 0.70
C ARG A 28 -5.87 7.45 0.22
N ILE A 29 -5.43 6.44 -0.52
CA ILE A 29 -4.11 6.43 -1.11
C ILE A 29 -4.27 6.02 -2.56
N PRO A 30 -4.48 7.00 -3.46
CA PRO A 30 -4.77 6.66 -4.86
C PRO A 30 -3.67 5.83 -5.52
N GLN A 31 -2.43 5.99 -5.07
CA GLN A 31 -1.33 5.24 -5.65
C GLN A 31 -1.50 3.74 -5.51
N LEU A 32 -2.23 3.29 -4.49
CA LEU A 32 -2.43 1.85 -4.31
C LEU A 32 -3.22 1.24 -5.45
N ALA A 33 -4.05 2.03 -6.13
CA ALA A 33 -4.84 1.52 -7.23
C ALA A 33 -4.00 1.29 -8.49
N THR A 34 -2.78 1.81 -8.53
CA THR A 34 -1.92 1.66 -9.70
C THR A 34 -1.04 0.42 -9.63
N ALA A 35 -1.15 -0.37 -8.59
CA ALA A 35 -0.33 -1.58 -8.44
C ALA A 35 -0.64 -2.56 -9.57
N LYS A 36 0.40 -3.08 -10.18
CA LYS A 36 0.25 -4.05 -11.26
C LYS A 36 0.04 -5.44 -10.69
N ARG A 37 -0.40 -6.35 -11.53
CA ARG A 37 -0.57 -7.74 -11.12
C ARG A 37 0.36 -8.62 -11.96
N ASP A 38 0.86 -9.68 -11.34
CA ASP A 38 1.70 -10.62 -12.06
C ASP A 38 0.80 -11.64 -12.77
N TRP A 39 1.44 -12.66 -13.37
CA TRP A 39 0.70 -13.65 -14.14
C TRP A 39 -0.27 -14.46 -13.28
N ARG A 40 -0.07 -14.48 -11.96
CA ARG A 40 -0.99 -15.18 -11.06
C ARG A 40 -2.13 -14.29 -10.61
N GLY A 41 -2.12 -13.02 -11.01
CA GLY A 41 -3.13 -12.07 -10.58
C GLY A 41 -2.85 -11.46 -9.23
N TRP A 42 -1.67 -11.69 -8.66
CA TRP A 42 -1.30 -11.10 -7.37
C TRP A 42 -0.73 -9.71 -7.58
N ARG A 43 -1.02 -8.83 -6.65
CA ARG A 43 -0.53 -7.46 -6.76
C ARG A 43 0.97 -7.41 -6.53
N ILE A 44 1.62 -6.55 -7.29
CA ILE A 44 3.05 -6.29 -7.16
C ILE A 44 3.20 -4.83 -6.76
N TRP A 45 3.86 -4.59 -5.65
CA TRP A 45 4.01 -3.25 -5.11
C TRP A 45 5.40 -2.72 -5.39
N GLY A 46 5.50 -1.42 -5.69
CA GLY A 46 6.79 -0.80 -5.94
C GLY A 46 7.16 0.16 -4.83
N GLU A 47 8.35 0.76 -5.00
CA GLU A 47 8.84 1.73 -4.02
C GLU A 47 7.89 2.90 -3.86
N GLU A 48 7.28 3.34 -4.94
CA GLU A 48 6.38 4.47 -4.87
C GLU A 48 5.18 4.16 -3.99
N HIS A 49 4.74 2.91 -3.98
CA HIS A 49 3.63 2.52 -3.12
C HIS A 49 4.04 2.52 -1.66
N VAL A 50 5.25 2.05 -1.38
CA VAL A 50 5.76 2.09 -0.01
C VAL A 50 5.84 3.52 0.49
N LYS A 51 6.39 4.39 -0.33
CA LYS A 51 6.51 5.80 0.04
C LYS A 51 5.14 6.43 0.26
N ALA A 52 4.20 6.15 -0.62
CA ALA A 52 2.87 6.73 -0.51
C ALA A 52 2.20 6.35 0.80
N VAL A 53 2.31 5.07 1.17
CA VAL A 53 1.69 4.61 2.42
C VAL A 53 2.39 5.21 3.64
N LEU A 54 3.71 5.24 3.62
CA LEU A 54 4.45 5.80 4.75
C LEU A 54 4.14 7.28 4.93
N GLU A 55 4.01 8.01 3.84
CA GLU A 55 3.62 9.41 3.93
C GLU A 55 2.22 9.58 4.45
N TYR A 56 1.32 8.74 4.00
CA TYR A 56 -0.06 8.79 4.48
C TYR A 56 -0.11 8.54 5.99
N LYS A 57 0.62 7.54 6.46
CA LYS A 57 0.66 7.24 7.89
C LYS A 57 1.24 8.41 8.67
N LYS A 58 2.29 9.01 8.15
CA LYS A 58 2.92 10.15 8.80
C LYS A 58 1.95 11.30 8.93
N GLN A 59 1.23 11.61 7.86
CA GLN A 59 0.26 12.70 7.88
C GLN A 59 -0.87 12.40 8.85
N LYS A 60 -1.34 11.16 8.86
CA LYS A 60 -2.41 10.77 9.76
C LYS A 60 -2.00 10.96 11.21
N MET A 61 -0.78 10.58 11.54
CA MET A 61 -0.32 10.65 12.92
C MET A 61 0.02 12.06 13.33
N ASP A 62 0.54 12.85 12.40
CA ASP A 62 0.90 14.23 12.69
C ASP A 62 -0.29 15.16 12.66
N GLY A 63 -1.28 14.78 11.90
CA GLY A 63 -2.39 15.68 11.63
C GLY A 63 -3.37 15.82 12.74
N LYS A 64 -3.09 15.31 13.91
CA LYS A 64 -4.01 15.38 14.94
C LYS A 64 -3.92 16.50 15.72
#